data_657bccaa31ddcf4a86f4f8b2f82939fc
#
_entry.id   657bccaa31ddcf4a86f4f8b2f82939fc
#
_cell.length_a   1.000
_cell.length_b   1.000
_cell.length_c   1.000
_cell.angle_alpha   90.00
_cell.angle_beta   90.00
_cell.angle_gamma   90.00
#
_symmetry.space_group_name_H-M   'P 1'
#
loop_
_entity.id
_entity.type
_entity.pdbx_description
1 polymer ?
#
loop_
_entity_poly.entity_id
_entity_poly.type
_entity_poly.pdbx_seq_one_letter_code
_entity_poly.pdbx_strand_id
1 'polypeptide(L)'
;LAKFVRECKARVLQYAAVQTEQSIRLGYWMDWNKPDTLRDLAKKLVDDPLEEITLPGPNGPVTDTVEQIVGRLGLQELGGSYFTFSNENNYMIWKFLQKCWDKGWLYRGADVMPWCPRCATAISQHEIVTDGYAELTHRSVTLRFPLRDRPGESLLIWTTTPWTLTSNVAAAVGPELTYLKVQISLPAPNEGQEHVV
;
A
#
# COMPACT_ATOMS: atom_id res chain seq x y z
N LEU A 1 1.62 16.43 11.90
CA LEU A 1 0.58 15.63 11.25
C LEU A 1 -0.62 16.50 10.85
N ALA A 2 -1.24 17.31 11.75
CA ALA A 2 -2.41 18.12 11.45
C ALA A 2 -2.22 19.06 10.25
N LYS A 3 -1.07 19.76 10.15
CA LYS A 3 -0.74 20.60 9.00
C LYS A 3 -0.72 19.78 7.70
N PHE A 4 -0.08 18.62 7.69
CA PHE A 4 -0.03 17.74 6.53
C PHE A 4 -1.43 17.29 6.07
N VAL A 5 -2.30 16.94 7.01
CA VAL A 5 -3.70 16.54 6.70
C VAL A 5 -4.47 17.69 6.08
N ARG A 6 -4.32 18.92 6.58
CA ARG A 6 -4.95 20.11 5.99
C ARG A 6 -4.48 20.39 4.58
N GLU A 7 -3.17 20.31 4.33
CA GLU A 7 -2.60 20.44 2.98
C GLU A 7 -3.17 19.39 2.00
N CYS A 8 -3.30 18.14 2.46
CA CYS A 8 -3.93 17.08 1.65
C CYS A 8 -5.39 17.39 1.34
N LYS A 9 -6.19 17.81 2.34
CA LYS A 9 -7.59 18.19 2.14
C LYS A 9 -7.72 19.40 1.21
N ALA A 10 -6.88 20.43 1.37
CA ALA A 10 -6.87 21.61 0.51
C ALA A 10 -6.58 21.23 -0.94
N ARG A 11 -5.62 20.32 -1.17
CA ARG A 11 -5.32 19.81 -2.53
C ARG A 11 -6.53 19.08 -3.14
N VAL A 12 -7.22 18.26 -2.35
CA VAL A 12 -8.45 17.58 -2.82
C VAL A 12 -9.51 18.62 -3.22
N LEU A 13 -9.73 19.66 -2.42
CA LEU A 13 -10.69 20.72 -2.74
C LEU A 13 -10.34 21.48 -4.02
N GLN A 14 -9.06 21.79 -4.26
CA GLN A 14 -8.61 22.43 -5.50
C GLN A 14 -8.93 21.58 -6.74
N TYR A 15 -8.61 20.28 -6.70
CA TYR A 15 -8.91 19.39 -7.82
C TYR A 15 -10.40 19.08 -7.95
N ALA A 16 -11.15 19.02 -6.84
CA ALA A 16 -12.60 18.89 -6.88
C ALA A 16 -13.25 20.09 -7.57
N ALA A 17 -12.74 21.31 -7.37
CA ALA A 17 -13.21 22.49 -8.09
C ALA A 17 -13.01 22.35 -9.61
N VAL A 18 -11.82 21.93 -10.06
CA VAL A 18 -11.52 21.70 -11.48
C VAL A 18 -12.41 20.58 -12.05
N GLN A 19 -12.52 19.47 -11.35
CA GLN A 19 -13.34 18.33 -11.78
C GLN A 19 -14.82 18.72 -11.88
N THR A 20 -15.32 19.52 -10.94
CA THR A 20 -16.71 20.02 -10.97
C THR A 20 -16.95 20.90 -12.19
N GLU A 21 -16.05 21.82 -12.52
CA GLU A 21 -16.17 22.65 -13.75
C GLU A 21 -16.20 21.79 -15.02
N GLN A 22 -15.32 20.79 -15.09
CA GLN A 22 -15.28 19.87 -16.23
C GLN A 22 -16.57 19.04 -16.34
N SER A 23 -17.09 18.54 -15.21
CA SER A 23 -18.34 17.77 -15.17
C SER A 23 -19.54 18.60 -15.59
N ILE A 24 -19.64 19.85 -15.13
CA ILE A 24 -20.70 20.79 -15.56
C ILE A 24 -20.60 21.04 -17.07
N ARG A 25 -19.41 21.26 -17.60
CA ARG A 25 -19.20 21.45 -19.05
C ARG A 25 -19.60 20.23 -19.87
N LEU A 26 -19.45 19.03 -19.33
CA LEU A 26 -19.90 17.76 -19.96
C LEU A 26 -21.38 17.51 -19.82
N GLY A 27 -22.12 18.37 -19.12
CA GLY A 27 -23.57 18.26 -18.94
C GLY A 27 -24.00 17.29 -17.83
N TYR A 28 -23.11 16.91 -16.94
CA TYR A 28 -23.49 16.15 -15.74
C TYR A 28 -24.40 16.98 -14.86
N TRP A 29 -25.51 16.40 -14.45
CA TRP A 29 -26.52 17.09 -13.65
C TRP A 29 -26.62 16.48 -12.24
N MET A 30 -26.22 17.28 -11.26
CA MET A 30 -26.34 17.00 -9.83
C MET A 30 -26.12 18.26 -9.00
N ASP A 31 -26.38 18.20 -7.71
CA ASP A 31 -26.07 19.29 -6.78
C ASP A 31 -24.56 19.40 -6.58
N TRP A 32 -23.96 20.35 -7.33
CA TRP A 32 -22.54 20.61 -7.24
C TRP A 32 -22.21 21.64 -6.18
N ASN A 33 -21.11 21.45 -5.46
CA ASN A 33 -20.46 22.55 -4.76
C ASN A 33 -19.98 23.57 -5.79
N LYS A 34 -20.12 24.86 -5.49
CA LYS A 34 -19.58 25.90 -6.38
C LYS A 34 -18.06 25.81 -6.43
N PRO A 35 -17.44 25.76 -7.62
CA PRO A 35 -15.98 25.61 -7.75
C PRO A 35 -15.19 26.70 -7.02
N ASP A 36 -15.67 27.96 -7.07
CA ASP A 36 -15.01 29.07 -6.38
C ASP A 36 -15.07 28.93 -4.85
N THR A 37 -16.18 28.43 -4.31
CA THR A 37 -16.30 28.12 -2.88
C THR A 37 -15.29 27.05 -2.47
N LEU A 38 -15.10 26.00 -3.27
CA LEU A 38 -14.10 24.95 -3.01
C LEU A 38 -12.67 25.50 -3.02
N ARG A 39 -12.36 26.42 -3.95
CA ARG A 39 -11.05 27.08 -4.00
C ARG A 39 -10.80 27.98 -2.80
N ASP A 40 -11.81 28.75 -2.40
CA ASP A 40 -11.73 29.61 -1.22
C ASP A 40 -11.53 28.78 0.06
N LEU A 41 -12.30 27.73 0.24
CA LEU A 41 -12.13 26.78 1.36
C LEU A 41 -10.75 26.14 1.36
N ALA A 42 -10.22 25.75 0.19
CA ALA A 42 -8.89 25.18 0.09
C ALA A 42 -7.81 26.13 0.60
N LYS A 43 -7.93 27.42 0.24
CA LYS A 43 -6.99 28.44 0.70
C LYS A 43 -7.12 28.70 2.19
N LYS A 44 -8.34 28.99 2.66
CA LYS A 44 -8.62 29.28 4.07
C LYS A 44 -8.23 28.15 5.00
N LEU A 45 -8.40 26.89 4.58
CA LEU A 45 -8.02 25.72 5.38
C LEU A 45 -6.52 25.65 5.68
N VAL A 46 -5.68 26.20 4.79
CA VAL A 46 -4.22 26.26 4.99
C VAL A 46 -3.83 27.51 5.77
N ASP A 47 -4.44 28.67 5.44
CA ASP A 47 -4.08 29.98 5.99
C ASP A 47 -4.59 30.13 7.43
N ASP A 48 -5.89 29.93 7.65
CA ASP A 48 -6.53 30.00 8.97
C ASP A 48 -7.68 28.99 9.10
N PRO A 49 -7.39 27.76 9.53
CA PRO A 49 -8.39 26.70 9.65
C PRO A 49 -9.45 26.96 10.74
N LEU A 50 -9.20 27.90 11.66
CA LEU A 50 -10.10 28.26 12.76
C LEU A 50 -10.95 29.50 12.48
N GLU A 51 -10.78 30.15 11.33
CA GLU A 51 -11.65 31.24 10.89
C GLU A 51 -13.11 30.76 10.89
N GLU A 52 -14.01 31.51 11.51
CA GLU A 52 -15.45 31.28 11.41
C GLU A 52 -15.98 31.75 10.07
N ILE A 53 -16.66 30.87 9.36
CA ILE A 53 -17.29 31.14 8.07
C ILE A 53 -18.73 30.66 8.04
N THR A 54 -19.54 31.27 7.19
CA THR A 54 -20.93 30.87 6.96
C THR A 54 -21.09 30.43 5.52
N LEU A 55 -21.60 29.22 5.30
CA LEU A 55 -22.00 28.73 3.99
C LEU A 55 -23.51 28.50 3.92
N PRO A 56 -24.12 28.73 2.76
CA PRO A 56 -25.51 28.36 2.53
C PRO A 56 -25.64 26.81 2.52
N GLY A 57 -26.65 26.31 3.18
CA GLY A 57 -27.03 24.90 3.15
C GLY A 57 -28.50 24.72 2.76
N PRO A 58 -28.94 23.52 2.40
CA PRO A 58 -30.33 23.24 1.98
C PRO A 58 -31.38 23.61 3.05
N ASN A 59 -31.00 23.52 4.33
CA ASN A 59 -31.90 23.80 5.47
C ASN A 59 -31.61 25.15 6.14
N GLY A 60 -30.81 26.01 5.50
CA GLY A 60 -30.39 27.31 6.04
C GLY A 60 -28.86 27.45 6.13
N PRO A 61 -28.38 28.63 6.52
CA PRO A 61 -26.95 28.88 6.62
C PRO A 61 -26.32 28.06 7.75
N VAL A 62 -25.12 27.55 7.50
CA VAL A 62 -24.30 26.81 8.46
C VAL A 62 -23.06 27.64 8.77
N THR A 63 -22.87 27.96 10.05
CA THR A 63 -21.71 28.69 10.55
C THR A 63 -20.84 27.79 11.41
N ASP A 64 -19.58 27.71 11.09
CA ASP A 64 -18.58 26.95 11.86
C ASP A 64 -17.18 27.35 11.41
N THR A 65 -16.15 26.80 12.03
CA THR A 65 -14.77 27.00 11.57
C THR A 65 -14.54 26.36 10.20
N VAL A 66 -13.60 26.91 9.45
CA VAL A 66 -13.23 26.37 8.11
C VAL A 66 -12.93 24.87 8.17
N GLU A 67 -12.19 24.41 9.19
CA GLU A 67 -11.83 22.99 9.34
C GLU A 67 -13.07 22.10 9.54
N GLN A 68 -14.04 22.56 10.32
CA GLN A 68 -15.29 21.85 10.55
C GLN A 68 -16.21 21.88 9.32
N ILE A 69 -16.34 23.02 8.68
CA ILE A 69 -17.09 23.13 7.41
C ILE A 69 -16.53 22.19 6.35
N VAL A 70 -15.20 22.15 6.17
CA VAL A 70 -14.55 21.24 5.22
C VAL A 70 -14.80 19.76 5.58
N GLY A 71 -14.77 19.41 6.86
CA GLY A 71 -15.10 18.06 7.32
C GLY A 71 -16.55 17.63 7.12
N ARG A 72 -17.45 18.59 6.87
CA ARG A 72 -18.90 18.39 6.71
C ARG A 72 -19.38 18.58 5.27
N LEU A 73 -18.49 18.84 4.31
CA LEU A 73 -18.84 18.93 2.89
C LEU A 73 -19.45 17.60 2.40
N GLY A 74 -20.52 17.71 1.64
CA GLY A 74 -21.28 16.56 1.13
C GLY A 74 -22.25 15.94 2.13
N LEU A 75 -22.33 16.45 3.36
CA LEU A 75 -23.37 16.08 4.33
C LEU A 75 -24.65 16.83 4.05
N GLN A 76 -25.78 16.28 4.57
CA GLN A 76 -27.12 16.83 4.36
C GLN A 76 -27.25 18.30 4.72
N GLU A 77 -26.47 18.79 5.66
CA GLU A 77 -26.50 20.17 6.13
C GLU A 77 -25.93 21.18 5.14
N LEU A 78 -24.87 20.80 4.42
CA LEU A 78 -24.18 21.64 3.45
C LEU A 78 -24.53 21.26 2.02
N GLY A 79 -25.02 20.05 1.78
CA GLY A 79 -25.28 19.55 0.45
C GLY A 79 -24.02 19.39 -0.39
N GLY A 80 -24.20 19.32 -1.70
CA GLY A 80 -23.11 19.26 -2.66
C GLY A 80 -22.60 17.85 -2.91
N SER A 81 -21.39 17.76 -3.46
CA SER A 81 -20.76 16.52 -3.86
C SER A 81 -20.26 15.71 -2.67
N TYR A 82 -20.17 14.40 -2.85
CA TYR A 82 -19.57 13.49 -1.88
C TYR A 82 -18.05 13.67 -1.78
N PHE A 83 -17.56 13.70 -0.55
CA PHE A 83 -16.12 13.73 -0.26
C PHE A 83 -15.73 12.54 0.61
N THR A 84 -14.73 11.76 0.18
CA THR A 84 -14.23 10.59 0.92
C THR A 84 -13.63 10.95 2.28
N PHE A 85 -13.15 12.17 2.46
CA PHE A 85 -12.57 12.65 3.72
C PHE A 85 -13.59 13.24 4.69
N SER A 86 -14.90 13.24 4.37
CA SER A 86 -15.91 13.76 5.28
C SER A 86 -15.92 12.97 6.59
N ASN A 87 -16.16 13.66 7.68
CA ASN A 87 -16.14 13.07 9.03
C ASN A 87 -17.17 11.94 9.16
N GLU A 88 -18.38 12.14 8.62
CA GLU A 88 -19.42 11.12 8.68
C GLU A 88 -19.05 9.86 7.89
N ASN A 89 -18.48 10.02 6.71
CA ASN A 89 -17.97 8.88 5.94
C ASN A 89 -16.96 8.07 6.74
N ASN A 90 -16.02 8.73 7.39
CA ASN A 90 -15.02 8.07 8.23
C ASN A 90 -15.67 7.38 9.44
N TYR A 91 -16.64 8.01 10.10
CA TYR A 91 -17.37 7.39 11.21
C TYR A 91 -18.17 6.16 10.76
N MET A 92 -18.79 6.21 9.58
CA MET A 92 -19.51 5.06 9.03
C MET A 92 -18.58 3.89 8.69
N ILE A 93 -17.38 4.16 8.17
CA ILE A 93 -16.34 3.14 7.95
C ILE A 93 -15.95 2.49 9.29
N TRP A 94 -15.68 3.31 10.32
CA TRP A 94 -15.35 2.78 11.65
C TRP A 94 -16.48 1.96 12.26
N LYS A 95 -17.73 2.39 12.08
CA LYS A 95 -18.89 1.63 12.54
C LYS A 95 -19.04 0.30 11.80
N PHE A 96 -18.73 0.26 10.51
CA PHE A 96 -18.67 -0.98 9.76
C PHE A 96 -17.59 -1.92 10.30
N LEU A 97 -16.38 -1.42 10.51
CA LEU A 97 -15.26 -2.19 11.07
C LEU A 97 -15.58 -2.70 12.48
N GLN A 98 -16.23 -1.89 13.32
CA GLN A 98 -16.70 -2.32 14.64
C GLN A 98 -17.64 -3.53 14.52
N LYS A 99 -18.62 -3.47 13.61
CA LYS A 99 -19.53 -4.61 13.39
C LYS A 99 -18.81 -5.87 12.91
N CYS A 100 -17.76 -5.72 12.09
CA CYS A 100 -16.93 -6.85 11.66
C CYS A 100 -16.16 -7.43 12.84
N TRP A 101 -15.63 -6.57 13.71
CA TRP A 101 -14.96 -6.98 14.94
C TRP A 101 -15.88 -7.74 15.87
N ASP A 102 -17.08 -7.21 16.15
CA ASP A 102 -18.08 -7.82 17.01
C ASP A 102 -18.54 -9.21 16.51
N LYS A 103 -18.45 -9.43 15.19
CA LYS A 103 -18.75 -10.72 14.55
C LYS A 103 -17.54 -11.66 14.48
N GLY A 104 -16.37 -11.25 14.96
CA GLY A 104 -15.13 -12.02 14.88
C GLY A 104 -14.56 -12.15 13.46
N TRP A 105 -15.02 -11.33 12.51
CA TRP A 105 -14.52 -11.34 11.12
C TRP A 105 -13.22 -10.54 10.97
N LEU A 106 -12.98 -9.61 11.87
CA LEU A 106 -11.77 -8.84 11.94
C LEU A 106 -10.94 -9.33 13.13
N TYR A 107 -9.72 -9.74 12.87
CA TYR A 107 -8.80 -10.26 13.88
C TYR A 107 -7.37 -9.78 13.59
N ARG A 108 -6.53 -9.83 14.60
CA ARG A 108 -5.11 -9.53 14.46
C ARG A 108 -4.38 -10.80 14.02
N GLY A 109 -3.69 -10.72 12.89
CA GLY A 109 -2.94 -11.83 12.33
C GLY A 109 -1.61 -11.37 11.74
N ALA A 110 -0.82 -12.34 11.28
CA ALA A 110 0.39 -12.13 10.51
C ALA A 110 0.27 -12.88 9.18
N ASP A 111 0.78 -12.28 8.13
CA ASP A 111 0.82 -12.87 6.80
C ASP A 111 2.15 -12.56 6.12
N VAL A 112 2.49 -13.34 5.10
CA VAL A 112 3.70 -13.15 4.31
C VAL A 112 3.37 -12.26 3.13
N MET A 113 4.12 -11.17 3.00
CA MET A 113 3.96 -10.25 1.87
C MET A 113 5.31 -9.71 1.40
N PRO A 114 5.45 -9.39 0.09
CA PRO A 114 6.63 -8.71 -0.42
C PRO A 114 6.83 -7.36 0.27
N TRP A 115 8.07 -7.06 0.59
CA TRP A 115 8.45 -5.82 1.27
C TRP A 115 9.49 -5.07 0.45
N CYS A 116 9.28 -3.78 0.22
CA CYS A 116 10.27 -2.91 -0.40
C CYS A 116 11.14 -2.24 0.67
N PRO A 117 12.43 -2.60 0.79
CA PRO A 117 13.31 -1.97 1.78
C PRO A 117 13.63 -0.51 1.47
N ARG A 118 13.55 -0.11 0.20
CA ARG A 118 13.75 1.28 -0.22
C ARG A 118 12.61 2.18 0.22
N CYS A 119 11.37 1.74 0.04
CA CYS A 119 10.18 2.52 0.37
C CYS A 119 9.70 2.28 1.81
N ALA A 120 10.23 1.25 2.48
CA ALA A 120 9.82 0.80 3.81
C ALA A 120 8.31 0.50 3.88
N THR A 121 7.77 -0.15 2.84
CA THR A 121 6.35 -0.50 2.73
C THR A 121 6.15 -1.89 2.18
N ALA A 122 5.00 -2.48 2.46
CA ALA A 122 4.52 -3.67 1.78
C ALA A 122 4.21 -3.33 0.30
N ILE A 123 4.44 -4.31 -0.58
CA ILE A 123 4.18 -4.19 -2.01
C ILE A 123 2.89 -4.95 -2.33
N SER A 124 1.95 -4.30 -2.99
CA SER A 124 0.72 -4.94 -3.46
C SER A 124 0.97 -5.81 -4.68
N GLN A 125 0.08 -6.78 -4.88
CA GLN A 125 0.16 -7.65 -6.06
C GLN A 125 0.04 -6.87 -7.37
N HIS A 126 -0.74 -5.79 -7.41
CA HIS A 126 -0.88 -4.93 -8.59
C HIS A 126 0.43 -4.24 -8.97
N GLU A 127 1.22 -3.80 -8.00
CA GLU A 127 2.53 -3.19 -8.26
C GLU A 127 3.51 -4.18 -8.88
N ILE A 128 3.40 -5.47 -8.51
CA ILE A 128 4.26 -6.53 -9.08
C ILE A 128 3.83 -6.87 -10.50
N VAL A 129 2.52 -7.00 -10.76
CA VAL A 129 1.99 -7.48 -12.05
C VAL A 129 2.15 -6.46 -13.18
N THR A 130 2.04 -5.17 -12.88
CA THR A 130 2.06 -4.12 -13.92
C THR A 130 3.47 -3.81 -14.42
N ASP A 131 4.42 -3.49 -13.53
CA ASP A 131 5.75 -3.02 -13.90
C ASP A 131 6.89 -3.61 -13.04
N GLY A 132 6.56 -4.54 -12.15
CA GLY A 132 7.49 -5.05 -11.14
C GLY A 132 8.36 -6.21 -11.61
N TYR A 133 8.08 -6.83 -12.76
CA TYR A 133 8.84 -7.94 -13.27
C TYR A 133 9.92 -7.50 -14.26
N ALA A 134 11.14 -7.94 -14.02
CA ALA A 134 12.24 -7.80 -14.96
C ALA A 134 13.03 -9.12 -15.02
N GLU A 135 13.45 -9.51 -16.20
CA GLU A 135 14.41 -10.61 -16.36
C GLU A 135 15.80 -10.11 -16.00
N LEU A 136 16.40 -10.76 -15.01
CA LEU A 136 17.75 -10.43 -14.53
C LEU A 136 18.66 -11.63 -14.67
N THR A 137 19.85 -11.40 -15.23
CA THR A 137 20.92 -12.40 -15.25
C THR A 137 21.88 -12.07 -14.10
N HIS A 138 22.00 -12.99 -13.16
CA HIS A 138 22.97 -12.86 -12.07
C HIS A 138 23.55 -14.22 -11.66
N ARG A 139 24.59 -14.20 -10.83
CA ARG A 139 25.25 -15.41 -10.34
C ARG A 139 24.33 -16.18 -9.41
N SER A 140 24.30 -17.49 -9.56
CA SER A 140 23.65 -18.43 -8.64
C SER A 140 24.71 -19.30 -7.95
N VAL A 141 24.34 -19.92 -6.85
CA VAL A 141 25.25 -20.76 -6.07
C VAL A 141 24.63 -22.14 -5.90
N THR A 142 25.45 -23.18 -6.09
CA THR A 142 25.10 -24.54 -5.74
C THR A 142 25.97 -24.96 -4.55
N LEU A 143 25.34 -25.42 -3.49
CA LEU A 143 26.01 -25.82 -2.25
C LEU A 143 25.85 -27.31 -2.00
N ARG A 144 26.79 -27.88 -1.27
CA ARG A 144 26.72 -29.25 -0.76
C ARG A 144 26.38 -29.22 0.72
N PHE A 145 25.28 -29.80 1.09
CA PHE A 145 24.91 -30.00 2.49
C PHE A 145 25.24 -31.43 2.88
N PRO A 146 26.32 -31.69 3.66
CA PRO A 146 26.73 -33.02 4.06
C PRO A 146 25.65 -33.75 4.86
N LEU A 147 25.44 -35.02 4.56
CA LEU A 147 24.52 -35.85 5.33
C LEU A 147 25.25 -36.40 6.58
N ARG A 148 24.64 -36.20 7.76
CA ARG A 148 25.25 -36.63 9.04
C ARG A 148 25.50 -38.11 9.07
N ASP A 149 24.54 -38.92 8.64
CA ASP A 149 24.56 -40.39 8.78
C ASP A 149 25.10 -41.09 7.52
N ARG A 150 25.58 -40.34 6.54
CA ARG A 150 26.11 -40.84 5.26
C ARG A 150 27.39 -40.13 4.87
N PRO A 151 28.54 -40.45 5.48
CA PRO A 151 29.81 -39.80 5.15
C PRO A 151 30.13 -39.88 3.64
N GLY A 152 30.53 -38.75 3.09
CA GLY A 152 30.80 -38.60 1.65
C GLY A 152 29.59 -38.36 0.77
N GLU A 153 28.39 -38.36 1.31
CA GLU A 153 27.16 -37.99 0.62
C GLU A 153 26.69 -36.60 1.03
N SER A 154 26.11 -35.86 0.09
CA SER A 154 25.59 -34.51 0.32
C SER A 154 24.33 -34.27 -0.49
N LEU A 155 23.45 -33.41 0.01
CA LEU A 155 22.39 -32.84 -0.81
C LEU A 155 22.97 -31.65 -1.60
N LEU A 156 22.65 -31.56 -2.88
CA LEU A 156 22.95 -30.40 -3.70
C LEU A 156 21.76 -29.43 -3.60
N ILE A 157 22.06 -28.23 -3.17
CA ILE A 157 21.06 -27.14 -3.00
C ILE A 157 21.48 -25.99 -3.88
N TRP A 158 20.59 -25.61 -4.81
CA TRP A 158 20.79 -24.48 -5.68
C TRP A 158 20.02 -23.28 -5.15
N THR A 159 20.63 -22.08 -5.17
CA THR A 159 19.97 -20.84 -4.75
C THR A 159 20.48 -19.65 -5.56
N THR A 160 19.58 -18.70 -5.81
CA THR A 160 19.88 -17.36 -6.33
C THR A 160 20.03 -16.33 -5.21
N THR A 161 19.71 -16.70 -3.97
CA THR A 161 19.70 -15.82 -2.79
C THR A 161 20.57 -16.36 -1.66
N PRO A 162 21.91 -16.44 -1.85
CA PRO A 162 22.81 -17.10 -0.90
C PRO A 162 22.85 -16.47 0.49
N TRP A 163 22.47 -15.21 0.62
CA TRP A 163 22.37 -14.52 1.93
C TRP A 163 21.30 -15.11 2.86
N THR A 164 20.35 -15.91 2.34
CA THR A 164 19.34 -16.60 3.16
C THR A 164 19.88 -17.83 3.87
N LEU A 165 21.08 -18.32 3.47
CA LEU A 165 21.70 -19.52 4.05
C LEU A 165 21.96 -19.42 5.55
N THR A 166 22.19 -18.21 6.07
CA THR A 166 22.39 -17.96 7.50
C THR A 166 21.13 -18.24 8.35
N SER A 167 19.97 -18.33 7.72
CA SER A 167 18.68 -18.58 8.35
C SER A 167 18.10 -19.96 8.02
N ASN A 168 18.90 -20.84 7.37
CA ASN A 168 18.43 -22.18 7.04
C ASN A 168 18.21 -23.03 8.30
N VAL A 169 17.09 -23.74 8.30
CA VAL A 169 16.69 -24.65 9.40
C VAL A 169 16.63 -26.08 8.89
N ALA A 170 16.10 -26.32 7.70
CA ALA A 170 15.90 -27.64 7.11
C ALA A 170 15.86 -27.58 5.59
N ALA A 171 16.05 -28.74 4.94
CA ALA A 171 15.78 -28.93 3.53
C ALA A 171 14.42 -29.62 3.35
N ALA A 172 13.54 -29.02 2.57
CA ALA A 172 12.28 -29.64 2.18
C ALA A 172 12.45 -30.47 0.92
N VAL A 173 11.91 -31.70 0.92
CA VAL A 173 11.95 -32.61 -0.23
C VAL A 173 10.54 -33.04 -0.63
N GLY A 174 10.33 -33.25 -1.92
CA GLY A 174 9.05 -33.76 -2.42
C GLY A 174 9.00 -35.29 -2.32
N PRO A 175 8.01 -35.88 -1.62
CA PRO A 175 7.94 -37.35 -1.47
C PRO A 175 7.70 -38.07 -2.81
N GLU A 176 7.05 -37.40 -3.76
CA GLU A 176 6.74 -37.93 -5.09
C GLU A 176 7.84 -37.67 -6.13
N LEU A 177 8.91 -36.95 -5.75
CA LEU A 177 10.01 -36.64 -6.68
C LEU A 177 11.09 -37.70 -6.63
N THR A 178 11.61 -38.06 -7.81
CA THR A 178 12.77 -38.97 -7.93
C THR A 178 14.07 -38.16 -7.81
N TYR A 179 14.87 -38.49 -6.83
CA TYR A 179 16.20 -37.90 -6.64
C TYR A 179 17.27 -38.86 -7.12
N LEU A 180 18.24 -38.33 -7.86
CA LEU A 180 19.34 -39.14 -8.38
C LEU A 180 20.59 -38.94 -7.54
N LYS A 181 21.25 -40.04 -7.20
CA LYS A 181 22.59 -39.99 -6.63
C LYS A 181 23.62 -39.95 -7.76
N VAL A 182 24.42 -38.92 -7.79
CA VAL A 182 25.45 -38.71 -8.81
C VAL A 182 26.83 -38.60 -8.17
N GLN A 183 27.84 -39.07 -8.83
CA GLN A 183 29.23 -38.86 -8.44
C GLN A 183 29.74 -37.61 -9.15
N ILE A 184 30.23 -36.64 -8.39
CA ILE A 184 30.80 -35.41 -8.94
C ILE A 184 32.31 -35.50 -8.88
N SER A 185 32.96 -35.42 -10.02
CA SER A 185 34.39 -35.20 -10.12
C SER A 185 34.63 -33.74 -10.46
N LEU A 186 35.13 -32.98 -9.49
CA LEU A 186 35.52 -31.60 -9.73
C LEU A 186 36.86 -31.57 -10.46
N PRO A 187 37.00 -30.75 -11.54
CA PRO A 187 38.32 -30.52 -12.12
C PRO A 187 39.22 -29.85 -11.08
N ALA A 188 40.53 -30.11 -11.16
CA ALA A 188 41.48 -29.40 -10.30
C ALA A 188 41.29 -27.87 -10.47
N PRO A 189 41.33 -27.09 -9.40
CA PRO A 189 41.17 -25.63 -9.49
C PRO A 189 42.29 -25.09 -10.38
N ASN A 190 41.93 -24.41 -11.48
CA ASN A 190 42.85 -23.59 -12.21
C ASN A 190 43.25 -22.39 -11.38
N GLU A 191 44.51 -21.98 -11.40
CA GLU A 191 44.98 -20.78 -10.69
C GLU A 191 44.07 -19.59 -11.04
N GLY A 192 43.34 -19.06 -10.07
CA GLY A 192 42.43 -17.93 -10.17
C GLY A 192 40.92 -18.26 -10.22
N GLN A 193 40.50 -19.53 -10.13
CA GLN A 193 39.11 -19.92 -9.95
C GLN A 193 38.88 -20.44 -8.52
N GLU A 194 38.29 -19.63 -7.65
CA GLU A 194 37.76 -20.11 -6.40
C GLU A 194 36.52 -20.97 -6.67
N HIS A 195 36.67 -22.28 -6.52
CA HIS A 195 35.54 -23.18 -6.39
C HIS A 195 34.97 -23.01 -4.96
N VAL A 196 34.03 -22.10 -4.78
CA VAL A 196 33.18 -22.11 -3.58
C VAL A 196 32.23 -23.31 -3.73
N VAL A 197 32.54 -24.37 -3.04
CA VAL A 197 31.76 -25.62 -3.02
C VAL A 197 30.94 -25.65 -1.74
#